data_88900d316f710603adca1361b29f51f8
#
_entry.id   88900d316f710603adca1361b29f51f8
#
_cell.length_a   1.000
_cell.length_b   1.000
_cell.length_c   1.000
_cell.angle_alpha   90.00
_cell.angle_beta   90.00
_cell.angle_gamma   90.00
#
_symmetry.space_group_name_H-M   'P 1'
#
loop_
_entity.id
_entity.type
_entity.pdbx_description
1 polymer ?
#
loop_
_entity_poly.entity_id
_entity_poly.type
_entity_poly.pdbx_seq_one_letter_code
_entity_poly.pdbx_strand_id
1 'polypeptide(L)'
;LQGHLEASIDFIPYRGDFPRGIFCTEVVRFDGAEGTPAHPSAAKLTQLYRDFYADAAFTHYVDKSPDLKQVVNTNKALVHIDKFGNKAVITSVIDNLLKGAVGQAVQNMNLMFGLDEKEGLLLKASAF
;
A
#
# COMPACT_ATOMS: atom_id res chain seq x y z
N LEU A 1 2.10 -14.63 -4.86
CA LEU A 1 3.04 -14.07 -3.88
C LEU A 1 3.98 -15.15 -3.33
N GLN A 2 3.47 -16.28 -2.82
CA GLN A 2 4.32 -17.38 -2.30
C GLN A 2 5.33 -17.92 -3.32
N GLY A 3 5.02 -17.89 -4.62
CA GLY A 3 5.94 -18.34 -5.67
C GLY A 3 7.16 -17.43 -5.91
N HIS A 4 7.18 -16.23 -5.32
CA HIS A 4 8.27 -15.25 -5.44
C HIS A 4 8.95 -14.93 -4.10
N LEU A 5 8.39 -15.42 -3.00
CA LEU A 5 8.91 -15.21 -1.66
C LEU A 5 9.12 -16.59 -1.02
N GLU A 6 10.31 -16.85 -0.52
CA GLU A 6 10.60 -18.03 0.32
C GLU A 6 9.99 -17.84 1.73
N ALA A 7 8.68 -17.58 1.78
CA ALA A 7 7.96 -17.29 3.00
C ALA A 7 6.57 -17.95 2.99
N SER A 8 6.12 -18.42 4.15
CA SER A 8 4.74 -18.84 4.34
C SER A 8 3.84 -17.62 4.47
N ILE A 9 2.74 -17.60 3.72
CA ILE A 9 1.76 -16.52 3.75
C ILE A 9 0.39 -17.10 4.09
N ASP A 10 -0.17 -16.63 5.20
CA ASP A 10 -1.56 -16.89 5.57
C ASP A 10 -2.42 -15.74 5.04
N PHE A 11 -3.32 -16.04 4.10
CA PHE A 11 -4.25 -15.06 3.55
C PHE A 11 -5.63 -15.22 4.17
N ILE A 12 -6.04 -14.22 4.96
CA ILE A 12 -7.32 -14.22 5.69
C ILE A 12 -8.17 -13.04 5.19
N PRO A 13 -9.10 -13.25 4.23
CA PRO A 13 -9.97 -12.18 3.75
C PRO A 13 -11.10 -11.91 4.74
N TYR A 14 -11.34 -10.63 5.01
CA TYR A 14 -12.49 -10.14 5.76
C TYR A 14 -13.45 -9.36 4.84
N ARG A 15 -14.72 -9.35 5.20
CA ARG A 15 -15.72 -8.46 4.61
C ARG A 15 -16.24 -7.51 5.67
N GLY A 16 -16.42 -6.24 5.30
CA GLY A 16 -16.96 -5.21 6.17
C GLY A 16 -18.23 -4.59 5.57
N ASP A 17 -19.00 -3.91 6.40
CA ASP A 17 -20.18 -3.15 5.98
C ASP A 17 -19.76 -1.76 5.48
N PHE A 18 -19.12 -1.75 4.31
CA PHE A 18 -18.74 -0.54 3.58
C PHE A 18 -18.88 -0.80 2.08
N PRO A 19 -19.30 0.23 1.30
CA PRO A 19 -19.65 0.03 -0.12
C PRO A 19 -18.42 -0.21 -1.01
N ARG A 20 -17.25 0.32 -0.63
CA ARG A 20 -16.02 0.28 -1.43
C ARG A 20 -14.78 0.31 -0.54
N GLY A 21 -13.70 -0.24 -1.07
CA GLY A 21 -12.37 -0.18 -0.50
C GLY A 21 -11.81 -1.54 -0.12
N ILE A 22 -10.49 -1.59 -0.04
CA ILE A 22 -9.72 -2.70 0.52
C ILE A 22 -8.82 -2.11 1.60
N PHE A 23 -8.90 -2.68 2.79
CA PHE A 23 -7.97 -2.44 3.88
C PHE A 23 -7.15 -3.71 4.08
N CYS A 24 -5.85 -3.62 3.86
CA CYS A 24 -4.94 -4.75 4.00
C CYS A 24 -3.99 -4.51 5.17
N THR A 25 -3.81 -5.53 6.01
CA THR A 25 -2.80 -5.53 7.07
C THR A 25 -1.87 -6.72 6.87
N GLU A 26 -0.59 -6.45 6.76
CA GLU A 26 0.46 -7.45 6.63
C GLU A 26 1.34 -7.42 7.88
N VAL A 27 1.72 -8.58 8.39
CA VAL A 27 2.63 -8.70 9.53
C VAL A 27 3.89 -9.44 9.09
N VAL A 28 5.01 -8.75 9.13
CA VAL A 28 6.33 -9.32 8.87
C VAL A 28 7.08 -9.49 10.18
N ARG A 29 7.68 -10.65 10.38
CA ARG A 29 8.56 -10.92 11.53
C ARG A 29 10.01 -10.86 11.11
N PHE A 30 10.82 -10.25 11.95
CA PHE A 30 12.25 -10.14 11.76
C PHE A 30 13.00 -11.08 12.71
N ASP A 31 14.06 -11.67 12.21
CA ASP A 31 14.96 -12.50 12.99
C ASP A 31 16.25 -11.73 13.33
N GLY A 32 16.95 -12.15 14.40
CA GLY A 32 18.22 -11.55 14.80
C GLY A 32 18.08 -10.29 15.66
N ALA A 33 19.21 -9.64 15.89
CA ALA A 33 19.30 -8.44 16.74
C ALA A 33 18.76 -7.20 16.01
N GLU A 34 18.07 -6.32 16.73
CA GLU A 34 17.55 -5.07 16.19
C GLU A 34 18.68 -4.16 15.67
N GLY A 35 18.44 -3.51 14.56
CA GLY A 35 19.40 -2.64 13.87
C GLY A 35 20.26 -3.37 12.83
N THR A 36 20.15 -4.69 12.70
CA THR A 36 20.81 -5.46 11.63
C THR A 36 20.00 -5.43 10.33
N PRO A 37 20.60 -5.77 9.18
CA PRO A 37 19.85 -5.90 7.93
C PRO A 37 18.66 -6.87 8.00
N ALA A 38 18.76 -7.94 8.80
CA ALA A 38 17.69 -8.91 9.02
C ALA A 38 16.61 -8.39 9.99
N HIS A 39 16.89 -7.36 10.78
CA HIS A 39 15.97 -6.76 11.74
C HIS A 39 16.15 -5.23 11.77
N PRO A 40 15.69 -4.49 10.74
CA PRO A 40 15.89 -3.06 10.65
C PRO A 40 15.12 -2.28 11.73
N SER A 41 15.66 -1.13 12.12
CA SER A 41 14.99 -0.21 13.05
C SER A 41 13.72 0.39 12.43
N ALA A 42 12.80 0.91 13.26
CA ALA A 42 11.60 1.60 12.79
C ALA A 42 11.93 2.77 11.84
N ALA A 43 12.94 3.59 12.21
CA ALA A 43 13.36 4.70 11.36
C ALA A 43 13.88 4.24 9.99
N LYS A 44 14.64 3.13 9.96
CA LYS A 44 15.15 2.58 8.70
C LYS A 44 14.02 2.05 7.82
N LEU A 45 13.02 1.39 8.39
CA LEU A 45 11.83 0.92 7.66
C LEU A 45 11.02 2.09 7.10
N THR A 46 10.74 3.09 7.92
CA THR A 46 10.06 4.32 7.48
C THR A 46 10.78 4.98 6.31
N GLN A 47 12.10 5.14 6.42
CA GLN A 47 12.89 5.74 5.35
C GLN A 47 12.86 4.90 4.08
N LEU A 48 12.98 3.57 4.20
CA LEU A 48 12.89 2.65 3.06
C LEU A 48 11.58 2.80 2.29
N TYR A 49 10.44 2.86 3.00
CA TYR A 49 9.13 3.02 2.35
C TYR A 49 8.96 4.41 1.74
N ARG A 50 9.46 5.47 2.38
CA ARG A 50 9.44 6.83 1.83
C ARG A 50 10.24 6.90 0.54
N ASP A 51 11.46 6.37 0.54
CA ASP A 51 12.34 6.38 -0.64
C ASP A 51 11.77 5.54 -1.78
N PHE A 52 11.23 4.36 -1.46
CA PHE A 52 10.66 3.46 -2.45
C PHE A 52 9.45 4.03 -3.18
N TYR A 53 8.60 4.79 -2.48
CA TYR A 53 7.40 5.38 -3.06
C TYR A 53 7.53 6.87 -3.38
N ALA A 54 8.75 7.47 -3.29
CA ALA A 54 8.97 8.90 -3.48
C ALA A 54 8.45 9.40 -4.83
N ASP A 55 8.73 8.65 -5.90
CA ASP A 55 8.37 9.01 -7.28
C ASP A 55 7.11 8.29 -7.79
N ALA A 56 6.43 7.51 -6.94
CA ALA A 56 5.25 6.77 -7.35
C ALA A 56 4.06 7.70 -7.59
N ALA A 57 3.44 7.61 -8.77
CA ALA A 57 2.35 8.51 -9.19
C ALA A 57 1.11 8.43 -8.29
N PHE A 58 0.80 7.24 -7.76
CA PHE A 58 -0.44 6.98 -7.02
C PHE A 58 -0.27 6.18 -5.72
N THR A 59 0.93 5.73 -5.39
CA THR A 59 1.20 5.03 -4.13
C THR A 59 1.99 5.95 -3.21
N HIS A 60 1.46 6.25 -2.03
CA HIS A 60 2.07 7.22 -1.12
C HIS A 60 2.27 6.60 0.26
N TYR A 61 3.48 6.75 0.79
CA TYR A 61 3.72 6.49 2.21
C TYR A 61 3.08 7.60 3.05
N VAL A 62 2.43 7.22 4.15
CA VAL A 62 1.82 8.15 5.10
C VAL A 62 2.31 7.89 6.53
N ASP A 63 2.44 8.95 7.32
CA ASP A 63 3.01 8.87 8.68
C ASP A 63 2.06 8.32 9.74
N LYS A 64 0.80 8.19 9.41
CA LYS A 64 -0.24 7.65 10.30
C LYS A 64 -1.01 6.56 9.57
N SER A 65 -1.52 5.60 10.33
CA SER A 65 -2.40 4.56 9.79
C SER A 65 -3.52 5.18 8.94
N PRO A 66 -3.64 4.77 7.66
CA PRO A 66 -4.59 5.37 6.74
C PRO A 66 -6.03 4.93 7.02
N ASP A 67 -6.98 5.79 6.62
CA ASP A 67 -8.42 5.51 6.62
C ASP A 67 -8.90 5.27 5.18
N LEU A 68 -9.83 4.34 4.99
CA LEU A 68 -10.45 4.05 3.69
C LEU A 68 -11.06 5.28 3.02
N LYS A 69 -11.62 6.21 3.80
CA LYS A 69 -12.20 7.46 3.28
C LYS A 69 -11.21 8.35 2.52
N GLN A 70 -9.91 8.17 2.78
CA GLN A 70 -8.87 8.95 2.09
C GLN A 70 -8.64 8.49 0.65
N VAL A 71 -9.06 7.27 0.30
CA VAL A 71 -8.79 6.66 -1.01
C VAL A 71 -10.04 6.33 -1.82
N VAL A 72 -11.21 6.23 -1.19
CA VAL A 72 -12.47 5.91 -1.89
C VAL A 72 -12.73 6.93 -3.01
N ASN A 73 -13.09 6.42 -4.19
CA ASN A 73 -13.25 7.15 -5.44
C ASN A 73 -11.95 7.79 -5.98
N THR A 74 -10.79 7.31 -5.58
CA THR A 74 -9.50 7.76 -6.13
C THR A 74 -8.68 6.59 -6.67
N ASN A 75 -7.67 6.89 -7.50
CA ASN A 75 -6.65 5.91 -7.91
C ASN A 75 -5.47 5.85 -6.94
N LYS A 76 -5.62 6.32 -5.70
CA LYS A 76 -4.56 6.32 -4.70
C LYS A 76 -4.45 4.99 -3.97
N ALA A 77 -3.21 4.63 -3.62
CA ALA A 77 -2.88 3.66 -2.60
C ALA A 77 -2.12 4.36 -1.47
N LEU A 78 -2.54 4.20 -0.23
CA LEU A 78 -1.81 4.71 0.93
C LEU A 78 -1.21 3.54 1.69
N VAL A 79 0.04 3.69 2.10
CA VAL A 79 0.81 2.67 2.82
C VAL A 79 1.41 3.28 4.07
N HIS A 80 1.31 2.57 5.17
CA HIS A 80 1.88 2.92 6.46
C HIS A 80 2.59 1.72 7.06
N ILE A 81 3.63 1.95 7.86
CA ILE A 81 4.35 0.90 8.57
C ILE A 81 4.56 1.29 10.03
N ASP A 82 4.13 0.41 10.92
CA ASP A 82 4.45 0.44 12.34
C ASP A 82 5.41 -0.70 12.70
N LYS A 83 6.23 -0.49 13.73
CA LYS A 83 7.13 -1.51 14.24
C LYS A 83 6.88 -1.77 15.73
N PHE A 84 6.69 -3.04 16.07
CA PHE A 84 6.46 -3.51 17.45
C PHE A 84 7.43 -4.66 17.76
N GLY A 85 8.49 -4.37 18.50
CA GLY A 85 9.54 -5.34 18.78
C GLY A 85 10.12 -5.92 17.47
N ASN A 86 10.07 -7.23 17.30
CA ASN A 86 10.55 -7.90 16.08
C ASN A 86 9.51 -8.02 14.96
N LYS A 87 8.45 -7.23 14.98
CA LYS A 87 7.40 -7.27 13.96
C LYS A 87 7.25 -5.90 13.31
N ALA A 88 7.06 -5.89 12.00
CA ALA A 88 6.48 -4.76 11.28
C ALA A 88 5.04 -5.08 10.93
N VAL A 89 4.17 -4.09 11.09
CA VAL A 89 2.77 -4.12 10.66
C VAL A 89 2.64 -3.12 9.53
N ILE A 90 2.39 -3.59 8.33
CA ILE A 90 2.17 -2.77 7.15
C ILE A 90 0.67 -2.66 6.92
N THR A 91 0.17 -1.46 6.88
CA THR A 91 -1.23 -1.17 6.58
C THR A 91 -1.31 -0.50 5.21
N SER A 92 -2.14 -1.03 4.33
CA SER A 92 -2.40 -0.40 3.03
C SER A 92 -3.90 -0.30 2.75
N VAL A 93 -4.29 0.79 2.08
CA VAL A 93 -5.68 1.02 1.70
C VAL A 93 -5.77 1.47 0.24
N ILE A 94 -6.77 0.95 -0.46
CA ILE A 94 -7.09 1.32 -1.84
C ILE A 94 -8.60 1.36 -2.05
N ASP A 95 -9.05 2.04 -3.10
CA ASP A 95 -10.37 1.80 -3.67
C ASP A 95 -10.33 0.54 -4.53
N ASN A 96 -11.15 -0.46 -4.20
CA ASN A 96 -11.16 -1.77 -4.87
C ASN A 96 -11.61 -1.71 -6.34
N LEU A 97 -12.40 -0.72 -6.73
CA LEU A 97 -12.93 -0.56 -8.09
C LEU A 97 -12.07 0.37 -8.95
N LEU A 98 -11.31 1.30 -8.33
CA LEU A 98 -10.38 2.18 -9.03
C LEU A 98 -8.96 1.63 -9.00
N LYS A 99 -8.17 1.91 -7.96
CA LYS A 99 -6.80 1.41 -7.88
C LYS A 99 -6.73 -0.12 -7.94
N GLY A 100 -7.71 -0.81 -7.37
CA GLY A 100 -7.81 -2.27 -7.38
C GLY A 100 -8.29 -2.87 -8.71
N ALA A 101 -8.87 -2.09 -9.62
CA ALA A 101 -9.46 -2.60 -10.86
C ALA A 101 -9.27 -1.63 -12.04
N VAL A 102 -10.30 -0.83 -12.37
CA VAL A 102 -10.33 -0.02 -13.59
C VAL A 102 -9.28 1.08 -13.58
N GLY A 103 -8.99 1.69 -12.44
CA GLY A 103 -8.01 2.77 -12.35
C GLY A 103 -6.58 2.31 -12.68
N GLN A 104 -6.15 1.14 -12.19
CA GLN A 104 -4.86 0.58 -12.60
C GLN A 104 -4.83 0.16 -14.07
N ALA A 105 -5.96 -0.26 -14.63
CA ALA A 105 -6.04 -0.60 -16.06
C ALA A 105 -5.80 0.65 -16.93
N VAL A 106 -6.41 1.79 -16.58
CA VAL A 106 -6.16 3.07 -17.25
C VAL A 106 -4.71 3.53 -17.03
N GLN A 107 -4.18 3.40 -15.82
CA GLN A 107 -2.78 3.75 -15.52
C GLN A 107 -1.81 2.92 -16.39
N ASN A 108 -2.02 1.61 -16.50
CA ASN A 108 -1.21 0.74 -17.35
C ASN A 108 -1.37 1.10 -18.84
N MET A 109 -2.59 1.40 -19.29
CA MET A 109 -2.83 1.86 -20.65
C MET A 109 -2.04 3.15 -20.94
N ASN A 110 -2.09 4.13 -20.05
CA ASN A 110 -1.33 5.37 -20.20
C ASN A 110 0.17 5.10 -20.39
N LEU A 111 0.76 4.26 -19.54
CA LEU A 111 2.16 3.86 -19.64
C LEU A 111 2.47 3.12 -20.95
N MET A 112 1.61 2.20 -21.37
CA MET A 112 1.80 1.42 -22.60
C MET A 112 1.76 2.29 -23.87
N PHE A 113 0.96 3.35 -23.87
CA PHE A 113 0.81 4.25 -25.02
C PHE A 113 1.65 5.54 -24.91
N GLY A 114 2.51 5.66 -23.89
CA GLY A 114 3.39 6.81 -23.69
C GLY A 114 2.64 8.10 -23.33
N LEU A 115 1.46 7.97 -22.72
CA LEU A 115 0.70 9.10 -22.16
C LEU A 115 1.22 9.44 -20.76
N ASP A 116 0.81 10.59 -20.21
CA ASP A 116 1.05 10.89 -18.80
C ASP A 116 0.37 9.81 -17.94
N GLU A 117 1.14 9.16 -17.07
CA GLU A 117 0.65 8.12 -16.18
C GLU A 117 -0.60 8.52 -15.40
N LYS A 118 -0.76 9.81 -15.11
CA LYS A 118 -1.85 10.40 -14.33
C LYS A 118 -3.06 10.81 -15.16
N GLU A 119 -2.99 10.72 -16.49
CA GLU A 119 -4.06 11.19 -17.39
C GLU A 119 -5.39 10.51 -17.04
N GLY A 120 -6.42 11.32 -16.79
CA GLY A 120 -7.78 10.86 -16.42
C GLY A 120 -7.92 10.27 -15.01
N LEU A 121 -6.87 10.23 -14.19
CA LEU A 121 -6.84 9.54 -12.90
C LEU A 121 -6.70 10.44 -11.67
N LEU A 122 -6.60 11.76 -11.86
CA LEU A 122 -6.53 12.74 -10.77
C LEU A 122 -7.92 13.01 -10.15
N LEU A 123 -8.47 11.99 -9.51
CA LEU A 123 -9.79 12.01 -8.89
C LEU A 123 -9.74 12.48 -7.44
N LYS A 124 -10.84 13.06 -6.95
CA LYS A 124 -11.00 13.48 -5.56
C LYS A 124 -11.68 12.39 -4.74
N ALA A 125 -11.18 12.14 -3.54
CA ALA A 125 -11.87 11.29 -2.57
C ALA A 125 -13.25 11.87 -2.24
N SER A 126 -14.25 11.02 -2.19
CA SER A 126 -15.57 11.40 -1.68
C SER A 126 -15.75 10.81 -0.29
N ALA A 127 -16.01 11.69 0.69
CA ALA A 127 -16.51 11.24 1.97
C ALA A 127 -17.96 10.74 1.83
N PHE A 128 -18.27 9.64 2.50
CA PHE A 128 -19.63 9.13 2.70
C PHE A 128 -20.00 9.23 4.16
#